data_d7b9fb5f66c5e5c7a33c84e9152607df
#
_entry.id   d7b9fb5f66c5e5c7a33c84e9152607df
#
_cell.length_a   1.000
_cell.length_b   1.000
_cell.length_c   1.000
_cell.angle_alpha   90.00
_cell.angle_beta   90.00
_cell.angle_gamma   90.00
#
_symmetry.space_group_name_H-M   'P 1'
#
loop_
_entity.id
_entity.type
_entity.pdbx_description
1 polymer ?
#
loop_
_entity_poly.entity_id
_entity_poly.type
_entity_poly.pdbx_seq_one_letter_code
_entity_poly.pdbx_strand_id
1 'polypeptide(L)'
;MNTPTLRISLLAAAALLTTGAAQAQSSVVLYGLIDLAVDHYKAGSSSGAGNVWKLNDGVVNGLNGSRWGVRVNEDLGGGLKANAVLEAGLNADTGALGQGGLAFGRQVFVGLSQASIGELRMGRQYILSDSVMGLTNPYGNASVANPGTASTNVGRNLPFWLNAPRANNVVQLSTANLGGFIGSLQLAPGEGTADRFHGVRFAYGNGPLNAAVSYEWNESRTTGDNTNKSLTVGANYNFGPVKLLGGIQMNRDLALGAGNGAFTGANLLVTSAAGAFTANEINGYTLGVQVPVDRYTFGVNYTGVKYENAAGSNATLGKAAVMGWYALSKSTFLYSGLSVSTGDLKDYIAENRVFQLGMRMAW
;
A
#
# COMPACT_ATOMS: atom_id res chain seq x y z
N MET A 1 -66.57 27.86 28.48
CA MET A 1 -65.56 27.14 29.26
C MET A 1 -64.37 26.84 28.33
N ASN A 2 -63.32 27.67 28.44
CA ASN A 2 -62.12 27.54 27.61
C ASN A 2 -61.16 26.58 28.30
N THR A 3 -60.83 25.48 27.65
CA THR A 3 -59.91 24.47 28.16
C THR A 3 -58.43 24.83 27.79
N PRO A 4 -57.65 25.34 28.75
CA PRO A 4 -56.22 25.66 28.50
C PRO A 4 -55.33 24.41 28.33
N THR A 5 -55.82 23.25 28.68
CA THR A 5 -55.05 21.98 28.66
C THR A 5 -54.71 21.43 27.27
N LEU A 6 -55.50 21.73 26.24
CA LEU A 6 -55.26 21.22 24.87
C LEU A 6 -54.12 21.98 24.16
N ARG A 7 -53.80 23.22 24.52
CA ARG A 7 -52.73 24.03 23.92
C ARG A 7 -51.34 23.65 24.46
N ILE A 8 -51.26 23.20 25.70
CA ILE A 8 -50.00 22.77 26.34
C ILE A 8 -49.55 21.42 25.77
N SER A 9 -50.51 20.52 25.47
CA SER A 9 -50.19 19.19 24.88
C SER A 9 -49.67 19.29 23.43
N LEU A 10 -50.16 20.24 22.64
CA LEU A 10 -49.70 20.49 21.27
C LEU A 10 -48.31 21.15 21.22
N LEU A 11 -47.96 22.02 22.15
CA LEU A 11 -46.65 22.62 22.29
C LEU A 11 -45.62 21.61 22.77
N ALA A 12 -45.97 20.70 23.69
CA ALA A 12 -45.08 19.61 24.13
C ALA A 12 -44.86 18.58 23.04
N ALA A 13 -45.87 18.25 22.22
CA ALA A 13 -45.73 17.36 21.08
C ALA A 13 -44.86 17.97 19.94
N ALA A 14 -44.97 19.29 19.70
CA ALA A 14 -44.14 20.00 18.75
C ALA A 14 -42.70 20.12 19.24
N ALA A 15 -42.44 20.28 20.54
CA ALA A 15 -41.08 20.28 21.10
C ALA A 15 -40.40 18.91 21.05
N LEU A 16 -41.16 17.83 21.16
CA LEU A 16 -40.64 16.43 21.00
C LEU A 16 -40.31 16.09 19.53
N LEU A 17 -40.93 16.72 18.56
CA LEU A 17 -40.65 16.53 17.14
C LEU A 17 -39.40 17.30 16.67
N THR A 18 -38.95 18.32 17.41
CA THR A 18 -37.76 19.11 17.07
C THR A 18 -36.46 18.54 17.66
N THR A 19 -36.51 17.61 18.62
CA THR A 19 -35.34 16.98 19.22
C THR A 19 -34.80 15.81 18.40
N GLY A 20 -35.48 15.40 17.33
CA GLY A 20 -35.08 14.29 16.46
C GLY A 20 -34.15 14.64 15.29
N ALA A 21 -33.93 15.93 15.04
CA ALA A 21 -32.99 16.36 13.99
C ALA A 21 -31.60 16.71 14.60
N ALA A 22 -31.00 15.77 15.32
CA ALA A 22 -29.55 15.76 15.41
C ALA A 22 -29.07 15.55 13.96
N GLN A 23 -28.76 16.64 13.27
CA GLN A 23 -28.21 16.57 11.90
C GLN A 23 -26.93 15.75 11.98
N ALA A 24 -26.99 14.51 11.52
CA ALA A 24 -25.82 13.72 11.23
C ALA A 24 -24.95 14.55 10.30
N GLN A 25 -23.84 15.07 10.81
CA GLN A 25 -23.00 15.98 10.06
C GLN A 25 -22.19 15.17 9.02
N SER A 26 -22.74 15.09 7.81
CA SER A 26 -22.00 14.54 6.67
C SER A 26 -20.82 15.44 6.35
N SER A 27 -19.66 14.84 6.14
CA SER A 27 -18.46 15.56 5.72
C SER A 27 -17.99 15.06 4.37
N VAL A 28 -17.62 16.00 3.50
CA VAL A 28 -16.95 15.74 2.23
C VAL A 28 -15.61 16.44 2.24
N VAL A 29 -14.53 15.67 2.11
CA VAL A 29 -13.15 16.18 2.16
C VAL A 29 -12.48 15.92 0.83
N LEU A 30 -12.07 16.98 0.14
CA LEU A 30 -11.15 16.90 -0.98
C LEU A 30 -9.71 16.84 -0.42
N TYR A 31 -8.91 15.88 -0.88
CA TYR A 31 -7.53 15.75 -0.47
C TYR A 31 -6.64 15.36 -1.65
N GLY A 32 -5.34 15.55 -1.49
CA GLY A 32 -4.40 15.13 -2.52
C GLY A 32 -2.96 15.33 -2.12
N LEU A 33 -2.08 14.92 -3.02
CA LEU A 33 -0.66 15.23 -2.96
C LEU A 33 -0.03 15.17 -4.35
N ILE A 34 1.02 15.94 -4.53
CA ILE A 34 1.95 15.89 -5.65
C ILE A 34 3.33 15.55 -5.10
N ASP A 35 3.99 14.59 -5.72
CA ASP A 35 5.34 14.15 -5.36
C ASP A 35 6.15 13.94 -6.65
N LEU A 36 7.22 14.73 -6.81
CA LEU A 36 8.10 14.69 -7.98
C LEU A 36 9.56 14.61 -7.54
N ALA A 37 10.33 13.78 -8.23
CA ALA A 37 11.76 13.64 -7.99
C ALA A 37 12.57 13.65 -9.29
N VAL A 38 13.74 14.28 -9.22
CA VAL A 38 14.81 14.09 -10.19
C VAL A 38 15.66 12.92 -9.72
N ASP A 39 15.77 11.91 -10.56
CA ASP A 39 16.50 10.68 -10.31
C ASP A 39 17.63 10.50 -11.29
N HIS A 40 18.78 10.04 -10.79
CA HIS A 40 19.86 9.52 -11.61
C HIS A 40 19.98 8.01 -11.40
N TYR A 41 19.76 7.27 -12.47
CA TYR A 41 19.94 5.84 -12.51
C TYR A 41 21.29 5.47 -13.11
N LYS A 42 22.06 4.67 -12.38
CA LYS A 42 23.23 3.99 -12.92
C LYS A 42 22.87 2.52 -13.14
N ALA A 43 22.92 2.12 -14.39
CA ALA A 43 22.61 0.74 -14.79
C ALA A 43 23.70 -0.25 -14.36
N GLY A 44 23.32 -1.51 -14.19
CA GLY A 44 24.25 -2.63 -14.05
C GLY A 44 24.97 -2.89 -15.36
N SER A 45 26.19 -3.41 -15.28
CA SER A 45 27.09 -3.58 -16.42
C SER A 45 26.55 -4.53 -17.50
N SER A 46 25.69 -5.45 -17.14
CA SER A 46 25.11 -6.48 -18.02
C SER A 46 23.60 -6.25 -18.29
N SER A 47 23.05 -5.11 -17.87
CA SER A 47 21.61 -4.83 -17.99
C SER A 47 21.17 -4.44 -19.40
N GLY A 48 22.09 -4.05 -20.27
CA GLY A 48 21.79 -3.45 -21.58
C GLY A 48 21.22 -2.02 -21.51
N ALA A 49 21.01 -1.48 -20.32
CA ALA A 49 20.50 -0.12 -20.11
C ALA A 49 21.64 0.90 -19.97
N GLY A 50 21.40 2.14 -20.35
CA GLY A 50 22.30 3.27 -20.13
C GLY A 50 22.03 3.97 -18.80
N ASN A 51 23.01 4.76 -18.35
CA ASN A 51 22.79 5.70 -17.24
C ASN A 51 21.86 6.83 -17.70
N VAL A 52 20.92 7.25 -16.86
CA VAL A 52 19.91 8.24 -17.26
C VAL A 52 19.45 9.11 -16.09
N TRP A 53 19.21 10.39 -16.39
CA TRP A 53 18.47 11.31 -15.54
C TRP A 53 16.99 11.31 -15.94
N LYS A 54 16.09 11.26 -14.96
CA LYS A 54 14.65 11.33 -15.18
C LYS A 54 13.98 12.22 -14.14
N LEU A 55 12.92 12.90 -14.55
CA LEU A 55 11.93 13.44 -13.64
C LEU A 55 10.82 12.39 -13.50
N ASN A 56 10.56 11.94 -12.30
CA ASN A 56 9.57 10.88 -12.04
C ASN A 56 8.50 11.35 -11.06
N ASP A 57 7.28 10.86 -11.26
CA ASP A 57 6.26 10.87 -10.22
C ASP A 57 6.64 9.94 -9.07
N GLY A 58 6.17 10.27 -7.88
CA GLY A 58 6.41 9.48 -6.68
C GLY A 58 5.87 8.04 -6.72
N VAL A 59 5.01 7.69 -7.69
CA VAL A 59 4.60 6.29 -7.91
C VAL A 59 5.70 5.46 -8.54
N VAL A 60 6.58 6.09 -9.32
CA VAL A 60 7.72 5.43 -9.95
C VAL A 60 8.90 5.42 -9.01
N ASN A 61 9.27 6.59 -8.49
CA ASN A 61 10.41 6.74 -7.59
C ASN A 61 10.31 8.07 -6.81
N GLY A 62 9.71 8.02 -5.62
CA GLY A 62 9.49 9.16 -4.72
C GLY A 62 9.03 8.69 -3.36
N LEU A 63 8.52 9.60 -2.53
CA LEU A 63 7.96 9.25 -1.21
C LEU A 63 6.57 8.62 -1.34
N ASN A 64 5.74 9.17 -2.25
CA ASN A 64 4.36 8.71 -2.43
C ASN A 64 3.89 8.95 -3.86
N GLY A 65 3.16 8.03 -4.47
CA GLY A 65 2.50 8.29 -5.76
C GLY A 65 1.50 9.45 -5.67
N SER A 66 1.60 10.39 -6.62
CA SER A 66 0.71 11.54 -6.73
C SER A 66 -0.74 11.11 -6.91
N ARG A 67 -1.65 11.86 -6.27
CA ARG A 67 -3.07 11.50 -6.20
C ARG A 67 -3.93 12.68 -5.81
N TRP A 68 -5.21 12.57 -6.13
CA TRP A 68 -6.26 13.36 -5.50
C TRP A 68 -7.48 12.47 -5.23
N GLY A 69 -8.33 12.88 -4.31
CA GLY A 69 -9.51 12.08 -3.98
C GLY A 69 -10.53 12.84 -3.17
N VAL A 70 -11.69 12.22 -3.07
CA VAL A 70 -12.81 12.68 -2.23
C VAL A 70 -13.09 11.59 -1.20
N ARG A 71 -13.21 12.00 0.05
CA ARG A 71 -13.64 11.16 1.16
C ARG A 71 -14.96 11.69 1.70
N VAL A 72 -15.95 10.81 1.79
CA VAL A 72 -17.27 11.10 2.32
C VAL A 72 -17.46 10.32 3.62
N ASN A 73 -17.95 10.97 4.64
CA ASN A 73 -18.44 10.33 5.87
C ASN A 73 -19.80 10.88 6.21
N GLU A 74 -20.75 10.00 6.48
CA GLU A 74 -22.10 10.30 6.90
C GLU A 74 -22.37 9.60 8.22
N ASP A 75 -22.80 10.34 9.22
CA ASP A 75 -23.22 9.77 10.49
C ASP A 75 -24.70 9.34 10.37
N LEU A 76 -24.97 8.05 10.52
CA LEU A 76 -26.32 7.47 10.43
C LEU A 76 -27.00 7.36 11.79
N GLY A 77 -26.36 7.88 12.85
CA GLY A 77 -26.85 7.76 14.21
C GLY A 77 -26.48 6.44 14.89
N GLY A 78 -26.59 6.40 16.21
CA GLY A 78 -26.25 5.19 17.00
C GLY A 78 -24.79 4.73 16.88
N GLY A 79 -23.88 5.60 16.42
CA GLY A 79 -22.47 5.27 16.18
C GLY A 79 -22.22 4.55 14.84
N LEU A 80 -23.25 4.34 14.03
CA LEU A 80 -23.13 3.81 12.67
C LEU A 80 -22.78 4.95 11.70
N LYS A 81 -21.83 4.69 10.79
CA LYS A 81 -21.39 5.62 9.74
C LYS A 81 -21.38 4.96 8.38
N ALA A 82 -21.83 5.67 7.36
CA ALA A 82 -21.54 5.35 5.98
C ALA A 82 -20.28 6.11 5.53
N ASN A 83 -19.45 5.48 4.75
CA ASN A 83 -18.24 6.10 4.21
C ASN A 83 -18.06 5.73 2.73
N ALA A 84 -17.47 6.64 1.98
CA ALA A 84 -17.03 6.37 0.61
C ALA A 84 -15.70 7.06 0.34
N VAL A 85 -14.90 6.43 -0.52
CA VAL A 85 -13.63 6.98 -1.01
C VAL A 85 -13.58 6.84 -2.51
N LEU A 86 -13.21 7.94 -3.19
CA LEU A 86 -12.86 7.97 -4.60
C LEU A 86 -11.45 8.55 -4.67
N GLU A 87 -10.46 7.76 -5.13
CA GLU A 87 -9.06 8.21 -5.20
C GLU A 87 -8.46 7.91 -6.58
N ALA A 88 -8.09 8.97 -7.28
CA ALA A 88 -7.40 8.93 -8.57
C ALA A 88 -5.88 8.99 -8.36
N GLY A 89 -5.12 8.21 -9.10
CA GLY A 89 -3.67 8.37 -9.21
C GLY A 89 -3.31 9.25 -10.39
N LEU A 90 -2.24 10.01 -10.23
CA LEU A 90 -1.68 10.87 -11.26
C LEU A 90 -0.22 10.49 -11.51
N ASN A 91 0.23 10.61 -12.74
CA ASN A 91 1.64 10.68 -13.10
C ASN A 91 1.96 12.17 -13.25
N ALA A 92 2.39 12.80 -12.17
CA ALA A 92 2.52 14.26 -12.09
C ALA A 92 3.62 14.81 -13.00
N ASP A 93 4.57 13.98 -13.43
CA ASP A 93 5.60 14.29 -14.42
C ASP A 93 5.06 14.48 -15.84
N THR A 94 3.92 13.85 -16.16
CA THR A 94 3.30 13.87 -17.49
C THR A 94 1.88 14.41 -17.51
N GLY A 95 1.23 14.53 -16.35
CA GLY A 95 -0.19 14.91 -16.22
C GLY A 95 -1.18 13.78 -16.55
N ALA A 96 -0.71 12.57 -16.85
CA ALA A 96 -1.58 11.45 -17.18
C ALA A 96 -2.23 10.84 -15.93
N LEU A 97 -3.38 10.14 -16.11
CA LEU A 97 -3.93 9.30 -15.03
C LEU A 97 -3.00 8.11 -14.77
N GLY A 98 -2.81 7.78 -13.50
CA GLY A 98 -2.08 6.61 -13.05
C GLY A 98 -2.87 5.30 -13.21
N GLN A 99 -2.28 4.19 -12.74
CA GLN A 99 -2.92 2.86 -12.69
C GLN A 99 -3.58 2.41 -14.00
N GLY A 100 -2.87 2.64 -15.13
CA GLY A 100 -3.36 2.23 -16.45
C GLY A 100 -4.47 3.13 -17.02
N GLY A 101 -4.56 4.38 -16.58
CA GLY A 101 -5.56 5.34 -17.07
C GLY A 101 -6.93 5.26 -16.39
N LEU A 102 -7.04 4.51 -15.28
CA LEU A 102 -8.28 4.42 -14.51
C LEU A 102 -8.60 5.74 -13.81
N ALA A 103 -9.85 6.22 -13.93
CA ALA A 103 -10.31 7.46 -13.29
C ALA A 103 -10.11 7.45 -11.76
N PHE A 104 -10.42 6.34 -11.10
CA PHE A 104 -10.20 6.12 -9.66
C PHE A 104 -9.38 4.85 -9.43
N GLY A 105 -8.23 4.77 -10.09
CA GLY A 105 -7.41 3.56 -10.11
C GLY A 105 -6.75 3.20 -8.78
N ARG A 106 -6.75 4.12 -7.79
CA ARG A 106 -6.18 3.84 -6.47
C ARG A 106 -7.19 3.19 -5.55
N GLN A 107 -8.31 3.86 -5.29
CA GLN A 107 -9.40 3.29 -4.50
C GLN A 107 -10.73 3.86 -4.97
N VAL A 108 -11.76 3.03 -5.01
CA VAL A 108 -13.15 3.44 -5.10
C VAL A 108 -14.00 2.40 -4.37
N PHE A 109 -14.56 2.79 -3.21
CA PHE A 109 -15.36 1.90 -2.39
C PHE A 109 -16.42 2.68 -1.59
N VAL A 110 -17.45 1.95 -1.18
CA VAL A 110 -18.41 2.36 -0.16
C VAL A 110 -18.32 1.42 1.03
N GLY A 111 -18.59 1.92 2.23
CA GLY A 111 -18.52 1.13 3.44
C GLY A 111 -19.51 1.54 4.51
N LEU A 112 -19.69 0.67 5.49
CA LEU A 112 -20.39 0.92 6.74
C LEU A 112 -19.43 0.60 7.89
N SER A 113 -19.39 1.47 8.90
CA SER A 113 -18.52 1.27 10.06
C SER A 113 -19.25 1.61 11.37
N GLN A 114 -18.98 0.81 12.40
CA GLN A 114 -19.40 1.06 13.78
C GLN A 114 -18.26 0.71 14.72
N ALA A 115 -17.88 1.65 15.57
CA ALA A 115 -16.68 1.54 16.39
C ALA A 115 -16.64 0.30 17.30
N SER A 116 -17.80 -0.20 17.76
CA SER A 116 -17.92 -1.39 18.62
C SER A 116 -17.97 -2.71 17.87
N ILE A 117 -18.23 -2.69 16.55
CA ILE A 117 -18.44 -3.89 15.73
C ILE A 117 -17.28 -4.06 14.73
N GLY A 118 -16.99 -2.99 13.97
CA GLY A 118 -16.00 -3.04 12.90
C GLY A 118 -16.47 -2.33 11.64
N GLU A 119 -15.98 -2.77 10.50
CA GLU A 119 -16.20 -2.12 9.22
C GLU A 119 -16.42 -3.14 8.10
N LEU A 120 -17.39 -2.84 7.23
CA LEU A 120 -17.61 -3.47 5.93
C LEU A 120 -17.25 -2.47 4.83
N ARG A 121 -16.46 -2.88 3.83
CA ARG A 121 -16.17 -2.11 2.61
C ARG A 121 -16.41 -2.94 1.37
N MET A 122 -16.88 -2.31 0.30
CA MET A 122 -17.09 -2.95 -1.00
C MET A 122 -16.58 -2.06 -2.11
N GLY A 123 -15.74 -2.60 -3.00
CA GLY A 123 -15.19 -1.92 -4.16
C GLY A 123 -13.72 -2.20 -4.40
N ARG A 124 -13.06 -1.36 -5.23
CA ARG A 124 -11.63 -1.42 -5.47
C ARG A 124 -10.88 -0.79 -4.30
N GLN A 125 -9.98 -1.53 -3.70
CA GLN A 125 -9.25 -1.09 -2.51
C GLN A 125 -7.89 -1.77 -2.39
N TYR A 126 -7.07 -1.30 -1.44
CA TYR A 126 -5.80 -1.95 -1.12
C TYR A 126 -6.02 -3.35 -0.58
N ILE A 127 -5.13 -4.27 -0.96
CA ILE A 127 -5.04 -5.61 -0.37
C ILE A 127 -4.46 -5.53 1.05
N LEU A 128 -4.65 -6.58 1.83
CA LEU A 128 -4.29 -6.56 3.25
C LEU A 128 -2.79 -6.48 3.49
N SER A 129 -1.98 -7.12 2.65
CA SER A 129 -0.51 -7.07 2.75
C SER A 129 0.06 -5.66 2.54
N ASP A 130 -0.63 -4.78 1.81
CA ASP A 130 -0.18 -3.39 1.62
C ASP A 130 0.04 -2.68 2.96
N SER A 131 -0.89 -2.83 3.90
CA SER A 131 -0.77 -2.26 5.24
C SER A 131 0.29 -2.92 6.12
N VAL A 132 0.53 -4.24 5.94
CA VAL A 132 1.60 -4.97 6.66
C VAL A 132 2.95 -4.46 6.22
N MET A 133 3.13 -4.32 4.92
CA MET A 133 4.38 -3.83 4.32
C MET A 133 4.65 -2.37 4.68
N GLY A 134 3.61 -1.54 4.81
CA GLY A 134 3.73 -0.17 5.30
C GLY A 134 4.37 -0.04 6.69
N LEU A 135 4.32 -1.09 7.52
CA LEU A 135 4.99 -1.12 8.82
C LEU A 135 6.51 -1.26 8.71
N THR A 136 7.02 -1.74 7.59
CA THR A 136 8.41 -2.17 7.41
C THR A 136 9.30 -1.17 6.70
N ASN A 137 8.72 -0.11 6.12
CA ASN A 137 9.44 0.86 5.31
C ASN A 137 9.75 2.13 6.10
N PRO A 138 11.03 2.48 6.33
CA PRO A 138 11.40 3.69 7.07
C PRO A 138 11.12 5.00 6.32
N TYR A 139 10.76 4.94 5.05
CA TYR A 139 10.53 6.12 4.19
C TYR A 139 9.05 6.29 3.80
N GLY A 140 8.14 5.61 4.48
CA GLY A 140 6.75 5.54 4.04
C GLY A 140 6.62 4.66 2.80
N ASN A 141 6.23 5.21 1.66
CA ASN A 141 6.15 4.48 0.39
C ASN A 141 7.24 4.87 -0.61
N ALA A 142 8.36 5.39 -0.14
CA ALA A 142 9.45 5.82 -1.00
C ALA A 142 10.09 4.66 -1.76
N SER A 143 10.21 4.79 -3.05
CA SER A 143 10.67 3.72 -3.93
C SER A 143 12.17 3.61 -4.11
N VAL A 144 12.96 4.63 -3.77
CA VAL A 144 14.44 4.54 -3.78
C VAL A 144 14.93 3.35 -2.95
N ALA A 145 14.26 3.14 -1.85
CA ALA A 145 14.58 2.05 -0.93
C ALA A 145 13.42 1.07 -0.77
N ASN A 146 12.29 1.42 -1.37
CA ASN A 146 11.13 0.58 -1.37
C ASN A 146 11.33 -0.50 -2.44
N PRO A 147 11.09 -1.73 -2.08
CA PRO A 147 10.95 -2.82 -3.03
C PRO A 147 9.76 -2.69 -3.98
N GLY A 148 9.24 -1.52 -4.17
CA GLY A 148 8.30 -1.19 -5.22
C GLY A 148 6.99 -1.96 -5.22
N THR A 149 6.06 -1.43 -5.95
CA THR A 149 4.85 -2.12 -6.39
C THR A 149 5.22 -3.29 -7.29
N ALA A 150 4.41 -4.33 -7.29
CA ALA A 150 4.57 -5.50 -8.16
C ALA A 150 5.06 -5.07 -9.55
N SER A 151 6.33 -5.24 -9.80
CA SER A 151 6.94 -5.00 -11.09
C SER A 151 7.06 -6.32 -11.80
N THR A 152 6.59 -6.38 -13.03
CA THR A 152 6.82 -7.53 -13.90
C THR A 152 8.27 -7.66 -14.33
N ASN A 153 9.10 -6.63 -14.07
CA ASN A 153 10.50 -6.61 -14.39
C ASN A 153 11.33 -6.83 -13.12
N VAL A 154 11.97 -7.97 -13.03
CA VAL A 154 12.97 -8.25 -11.99
C VAL A 154 13.99 -7.12 -11.96
N GLY A 155 14.16 -6.50 -10.81
CA GLY A 155 15.18 -5.48 -10.57
C GLY A 155 14.84 -4.04 -10.96
N ARG A 156 13.67 -3.77 -11.48
CA ARG A 156 13.27 -2.39 -11.71
C ARG A 156 12.93 -1.67 -10.41
N ASN A 157 12.21 -2.35 -9.55
CA ASN A 157 12.03 -1.94 -8.16
C ASN A 157 12.41 -3.16 -7.35
N LEU A 158 13.27 -3.05 -6.35
CA LEU A 158 13.58 -4.19 -5.53
C LEU A 158 12.36 -4.62 -4.76
N PRO A 159 11.74 -5.71 -5.15
CA PRO A 159 10.50 -6.06 -4.54
C PRO A 159 10.73 -6.90 -3.29
N PHE A 160 10.66 -6.25 -2.17
CA PHE A 160 10.06 -6.90 -1.03
C PHE A 160 8.56 -7.08 -1.27
N TRP A 161 7.95 -6.17 -2.05
CA TRP A 161 6.51 -6.08 -2.35
C TRP A 161 6.20 -6.66 -3.73
N LEU A 162 5.94 -7.94 -3.75
CA LEU A 162 5.63 -8.64 -4.99
C LEU A 162 4.15 -8.59 -5.33
N ASN A 163 3.31 -8.28 -4.36
CA ASN A 163 1.87 -8.29 -4.56
C ASN A 163 1.41 -7.03 -5.29
N ALA A 164 0.43 -7.18 -6.16
CA ALA A 164 -0.32 -6.05 -6.68
C ALA A 164 -0.93 -5.29 -5.49
N PRO A 165 -0.75 -3.97 -5.38
CA PRO A 165 -1.16 -3.25 -4.17
C PRO A 165 -2.67 -3.17 -3.98
N ARG A 166 -3.47 -3.52 -4.99
CA ARG A 166 -4.94 -3.39 -4.99
C ARG A 166 -5.61 -4.54 -5.71
N ALA A 167 -6.85 -4.83 -5.27
CA ALA A 167 -7.75 -5.74 -5.95
C ALA A 167 -9.07 -5.05 -6.30
N ASN A 168 -9.73 -5.54 -7.36
CA ASN A 168 -11.06 -5.11 -7.78
C ASN A 168 -12.13 -5.98 -7.09
N ASN A 169 -13.34 -5.45 -7.01
CA ASN A 169 -14.54 -6.22 -6.60
C ASN A 169 -14.42 -6.82 -5.21
N VAL A 170 -13.63 -6.16 -4.34
CA VAL A 170 -13.34 -6.66 -2.98
C VAL A 170 -14.50 -6.35 -2.05
N VAL A 171 -14.91 -7.37 -1.30
CA VAL A 171 -15.65 -7.22 -0.06
C VAL A 171 -14.67 -7.44 1.09
N GLN A 172 -14.54 -6.44 1.96
CA GLN A 172 -13.70 -6.50 3.15
C GLN A 172 -14.53 -6.39 4.41
N LEU A 173 -14.24 -7.24 5.37
CA LEU A 173 -14.71 -7.15 6.75
C LEU A 173 -13.52 -6.91 7.67
N SER A 174 -13.65 -6.00 8.62
CA SER A 174 -12.66 -5.78 9.67
C SER A 174 -13.35 -5.69 11.02
N THR A 175 -12.76 -6.27 12.06
CA THR A 175 -13.28 -6.15 13.43
C THR A 175 -13.12 -4.74 13.96
N ALA A 176 -13.82 -4.42 15.04
CA ALA A 176 -13.45 -3.30 15.90
C ALA A 176 -12.01 -3.47 16.42
N ASN A 177 -11.44 -2.39 16.94
CA ASN A 177 -10.16 -2.46 17.68
C ASN A 177 -10.39 -3.09 19.06
N LEU A 178 -9.90 -4.30 19.23
CA LEU A 178 -10.03 -5.12 20.44
C LEU A 178 -8.75 -5.01 21.29
N GLY A 179 -8.54 -3.87 21.93
CA GLY A 179 -7.35 -3.65 22.77
C GLY A 179 -6.03 -3.58 21.98
N GLY A 180 -6.08 -3.07 20.78
CA GLY A 180 -4.96 -3.00 19.84
C GLY A 180 -5.03 -4.04 18.72
N PHE A 181 -5.84 -5.08 18.83
CA PHE A 181 -5.98 -6.13 17.81
C PHE A 181 -7.09 -5.81 16.81
N ILE A 182 -6.81 -6.00 15.53
CA ILE A 182 -7.76 -5.89 14.41
C ILE A 182 -7.57 -7.10 13.50
N GLY A 183 -8.65 -7.88 13.31
CA GLY A 183 -8.75 -8.92 12.29
C GLY A 183 -9.38 -8.37 11.02
N SER A 184 -8.95 -8.81 9.85
CA SER A 184 -9.56 -8.43 8.56
C SER A 184 -9.63 -9.61 7.61
N LEU A 185 -10.69 -9.65 6.81
CA LEU A 185 -10.93 -10.63 5.74
C LEU A 185 -11.23 -9.87 4.45
N GLN A 186 -10.66 -10.31 3.34
CA GLN A 186 -10.96 -9.82 1.99
C GLN A 186 -11.33 -10.97 1.08
N LEU A 187 -12.38 -10.77 0.28
CA LEU A 187 -12.84 -11.68 -0.75
C LEU A 187 -13.15 -10.90 -2.02
N ALA A 188 -12.73 -11.40 -3.18
CA ALA A 188 -13.14 -10.87 -4.48
C ALA A 188 -13.53 -12.01 -5.42
N PRO A 189 -14.78 -12.05 -5.92
CA PRO A 189 -15.34 -13.19 -6.65
C PRO A 189 -14.77 -13.41 -8.05
N GLY A 190 -13.98 -12.47 -8.60
CA GLY A 190 -13.38 -12.57 -9.94
C GLY A 190 -14.35 -12.36 -11.10
N GLU A 191 -15.66 -12.41 -10.89
CA GLU A 191 -16.74 -12.08 -11.84
C GLU A 191 -16.63 -12.77 -13.22
N GLY A 192 -16.10 -14.00 -13.25
CA GLY A 192 -15.93 -14.77 -14.49
C GLY A 192 -14.80 -14.31 -15.41
N THR A 193 -14.12 -13.19 -15.09
CA THR A 193 -13.06 -12.59 -15.93
C THR A 193 -11.69 -12.64 -15.27
N ALA A 194 -11.62 -12.66 -13.94
CA ALA A 194 -10.40 -12.75 -13.16
C ALA A 194 -10.42 -13.97 -12.22
N ASP A 195 -9.27 -14.33 -11.67
CA ASP A 195 -9.17 -15.29 -10.58
C ASP A 195 -9.83 -14.72 -9.32
N ARG A 196 -10.36 -15.60 -8.47
CA ARG A 196 -10.85 -15.17 -7.16
C ARG A 196 -9.68 -14.77 -6.27
N PHE A 197 -9.88 -13.75 -5.47
CA PHE A 197 -8.87 -13.30 -4.51
C PHE A 197 -9.38 -13.48 -3.08
N HIS A 198 -8.50 -13.94 -2.21
CA HIS A 198 -8.75 -14.16 -0.80
C HIS A 198 -7.61 -13.56 0.02
N GLY A 199 -7.94 -12.97 1.15
CA GLY A 199 -6.95 -12.42 2.06
C GLY A 199 -7.43 -12.45 3.50
N VAL A 200 -6.52 -12.72 4.42
CA VAL A 200 -6.75 -12.63 5.87
C VAL A 200 -5.59 -11.88 6.51
N ARG A 201 -5.87 -11.03 7.50
CA ARG A 201 -4.87 -10.27 8.25
C ARG A 201 -5.22 -10.22 9.72
N PHE A 202 -4.18 -10.31 10.55
CA PHE A 202 -4.20 -9.95 11.97
C PHE A 202 -3.18 -8.85 12.20
N ALA A 203 -3.60 -7.75 12.82
CA ALA A 203 -2.76 -6.61 13.14
C ALA A 203 -2.87 -6.27 14.63
N TYR A 204 -1.76 -5.84 15.19
CA TYR A 204 -1.66 -5.32 16.55
C TYR A 204 -1.00 -3.96 16.53
N GLY A 205 -1.61 -2.98 17.22
CA GLY A 205 -1.07 -1.64 17.38
C GLY A 205 -1.47 -1.10 18.74
N ASN A 206 -0.50 -1.09 19.68
CA ASN A 206 -0.68 -0.50 21.00
C ASN A 206 0.68 -0.01 21.53
N GLY A 207 0.71 1.25 21.99
CA GLY A 207 1.94 1.89 22.44
C GLY A 207 3.00 1.97 21.33
N PRO A 208 4.25 1.60 21.63
CA PRO A 208 5.36 1.73 20.67
C PRO A 208 5.39 0.62 19.62
N LEU A 209 4.68 -0.50 19.81
CA LEU A 209 4.69 -1.66 18.94
C LEU A 209 3.55 -1.62 17.94
N ASN A 210 3.89 -1.82 16.65
CA ASN A 210 2.94 -2.16 15.60
C ASN A 210 3.46 -3.41 14.89
N ALA A 211 2.60 -4.41 14.74
CA ALA A 211 2.91 -5.66 14.06
C ALA A 211 1.69 -6.17 13.30
N ALA A 212 1.91 -6.83 12.19
CA ALA A 212 0.83 -7.48 11.46
C ALA A 212 1.34 -8.67 10.65
N VAL A 213 0.42 -9.58 10.39
CA VAL A 213 0.60 -10.71 9.48
C VAL A 213 -0.59 -10.77 8.53
N SER A 214 -0.34 -11.04 7.26
CA SER A 214 -1.38 -11.34 6.28
C SER A 214 -1.03 -12.59 5.48
N TYR A 215 -2.06 -13.30 5.08
CA TYR A 215 -1.97 -14.40 4.11
C TYR A 215 -2.99 -14.16 3.02
N GLU A 216 -2.52 -14.21 1.77
CA GLU A 216 -3.31 -13.90 0.58
C GLU A 216 -3.06 -14.95 -0.49
N TRP A 217 -4.07 -15.25 -1.30
CA TRP A 217 -3.94 -16.16 -2.43
C TRP A 217 -5.00 -15.90 -3.50
N ASN A 218 -4.71 -16.39 -4.71
CA ASN A 218 -5.69 -16.45 -5.79
C ASN A 218 -6.20 -17.89 -5.92
N GLU A 219 -7.46 -18.03 -6.27
CA GLU A 219 -8.05 -19.29 -6.75
C GLU A 219 -8.26 -19.17 -8.26
N SER A 220 -7.57 -20.02 -9.01
CA SER A 220 -7.62 -20.02 -10.48
C SER A 220 -9.04 -20.20 -10.98
N ARG A 221 -9.49 -19.31 -11.82
CA ARG A 221 -10.82 -19.37 -12.46
C ARG A 221 -11.00 -20.60 -13.34
N THR A 222 -9.92 -21.11 -13.92
CA THR A 222 -9.98 -22.20 -14.90
C THR A 222 -9.78 -23.57 -14.28
N THR A 223 -8.92 -23.70 -13.29
CA THR A 223 -8.58 -24.99 -12.67
C THR A 223 -9.11 -25.17 -11.26
N GLY A 224 -9.45 -24.05 -10.56
CA GLY A 224 -9.81 -24.09 -9.14
C GLY A 224 -8.61 -24.20 -8.19
N ASP A 225 -7.39 -24.24 -8.72
CA ASP A 225 -6.19 -24.38 -7.89
C ASP A 225 -5.86 -23.08 -7.16
N ASN A 226 -5.34 -23.20 -5.95
CA ASN A 226 -4.82 -22.07 -5.19
C ASN A 226 -3.42 -21.71 -5.66
N THR A 227 -3.27 -20.52 -6.22
CA THR A 227 -2.04 -19.97 -6.78
C THR A 227 -1.65 -18.66 -6.11
N ASN A 228 -0.46 -18.15 -6.43
CA ASN A 228 0.02 -16.84 -5.96
C ASN A 228 -0.13 -16.64 -4.44
N LYS A 229 0.21 -17.67 -3.67
CA LYS A 229 0.13 -17.65 -2.21
C LYS A 229 1.19 -16.72 -1.64
N SER A 230 0.80 -15.83 -0.75
CA SER A 230 1.68 -14.82 -0.17
C SER A 230 1.47 -14.71 1.34
N LEU A 231 2.50 -15.02 2.11
CA LEU A 231 2.58 -14.73 3.54
C LEU A 231 3.43 -13.48 3.74
N THR A 232 2.88 -12.46 4.38
CA THR A 232 3.59 -11.21 4.70
C THR A 232 3.54 -10.97 6.20
N VAL A 233 4.70 -10.71 6.81
CA VAL A 233 4.83 -10.34 8.23
C VAL A 233 5.61 -9.04 8.33
N GLY A 234 5.13 -8.08 9.08
CA GLY A 234 5.78 -6.80 9.27
C GLY A 234 5.59 -6.29 10.70
N ALA A 235 6.63 -5.62 11.20
CA ALA A 235 6.56 -4.98 12.51
C ALA A 235 7.46 -3.74 12.58
N ASN A 236 7.13 -2.84 13.51
CA ASN A 236 8.01 -1.79 13.94
C ASN A 236 7.85 -1.52 15.43
N TYR A 237 8.93 -1.01 16.02
CA TYR A 237 8.95 -0.57 17.41
C TYR A 237 9.59 0.81 17.53
N ASN A 238 8.86 1.73 18.13
CA ASN A 238 9.31 3.10 18.36
C ASN A 238 9.90 3.27 19.77
N PHE A 239 11.21 3.43 19.85
CA PHE A 239 11.94 3.65 21.10
C PHE A 239 11.95 5.14 21.54
N GLY A 240 11.25 6.02 20.80
CA GLY A 240 11.30 7.47 20.94
C GLY A 240 12.30 8.09 19.96
N PRO A 241 13.60 8.12 20.26
CA PRO A 241 14.59 8.72 19.38
C PRO A 241 14.86 7.89 18.11
N VAL A 242 14.53 6.61 18.13
CA VAL A 242 14.78 5.68 17.03
C VAL A 242 13.58 4.75 16.85
N LYS A 243 13.23 4.45 15.59
CA LYS A 243 12.25 3.45 15.23
C LYS A 243 12.91 2.33 14.44
N LEU A 244 12.79 1.11 14.91
CA LEU A 244 13.22 -0.10 14.19
C LEU A 244 12.04 -0.67 13.41
N LEU A 245 12.30 -1.14 12.19
CA LEU A 245 11.30 -1.70 11.29
C LEU A 245 11.85 -2.95 10.62
N GLY A 246 10.99 -3.93 10.37
CA GLY A 246 11.40 -5.12 9.64
C GLY A 246 10.23 -6.00 9.24
N GLY A 247 10.47 -6.88 8.30
CA GLY A 247 9.48 -7.82 7.84
C GLY A 247 10.01 -8.85 6.85
N ILE A 248 9.17 -9.81 6.56
CA ILE A 248 9.40 -10.87 5.58
C ILE A 248 8.17 -11.05 4.69
N GLN A 249 8.40 -11.47 3.46
CA GLN A 249 7.36 -11.90 2.54
C GLN A 249 7.79 -13.20 1.85
N MET A 250 6.91 -14.20 1.86
CA MET A 250 7.11 -15.51 1.22
C MET A 250 6.00 -15.71 0.21
N ASN A 251 6.40 -15.89 -1.05
CA ASN A 251 5.47 -16.14 -2.14
C ASN A 251 5.74 -17.53 -2.73
N ARG A 252 4.68 -18.28 -2.94
CA ARG A 252 4.68 -19.67 -3.41
C ARG A 252 3.69 -19.86 -4.53
N ASP A 253 3.91 -20.88 -5.33
CA ASP A 253 3.01 -21.31 -6.40
C ASP A 253 2.67 -20.15 -7.34
N LEU A 254 3.69 -19.34 -7.67
CA LEU A 254 3.52 -18.20 -8.56
C LEU A 254 3.13 -18.67 -9.95
N ALA A 255 2.00 -18.20 -10.42
CA ALA A 255 1.43 -18.54 -11.72
C ALA A 255 0.90 -17.29 -12.41
N LEU A 256 0.92 -17.35 -13.73
CA LEU A 256 0.22 -16.35 -14.55
C LEU A 256 -1.29 -16.54 -14.35
N GLY A 257 -1.92 -15.58 -13.72
CA GLY A 257 -3.35 -15.57 -13.48
C GLY A 257 -4.05 -14.44 -14.22
N ALA A 258 -5.36 -14.49 -14.25
CA ALA A 258 -6.21 -13.42 -14.76
C ALA A 258 -6.31 -12.23 -13.79
N GLY A 259 -5.43 -12.16 -12.84
CA GLY A 259 -5.12 -11.05 -11.94
C GLY A 259 -6.27 -10.43 -11.16
N ASN A 260 -6.30 -10.66 -9.84
CA ASN A 260 -7.14 -9.86 -8.93
C ASN A 260 -6.53 -9.87 -7.52
N GLY A 261 -5.69 -8.89 -7.22
CA GLY A 261 -4.93 -8.88 -5.96
C GLY A 261 -3.83 -9.94 -5.94
N ALA A 262 -3.24 -10.21 -4.79
CA ALA A 262 -2.05 -11.02 -4.55
C ALA A 262 -0.95 -10.80 -5.62
N PHE A 263 0.02 -11.70 -5.75
CA PHE A 263 0.99 -11.61 -6.82
C PHE A 263 0.38 -12.20 -8.11
N THR A 264 0.03 -11.33 -9.05
CA THR A 264 -0.51 -11.73 -10.35
C THR A 264 0.57 -11.61 -11.43
N GLY A 265 1.83 -11.79 -11.06
CA GLY A 265 3.00 -11.50 -11.87
C GLY A 265 2.97 -12.19 -13.21
N ALA A 266 2.97 -11.37 -14.24
CA ALA A 266 3.38 -11.83 -15.54
C ALA A 266 4.88 -12.10 -15.50
N ASN A 267 5.28 -13.20 -16.05
CA ASN A 267 6.65 -13.51 -16.46
C ASN A 267 7.76 -13.10 -15.47
N LEU A 268 7.92 -13.91 -14.45
CA LEU A 268 9.01 -13.76 -13.47
C LEU A 268 10.34 -14.27 -14.04
N LEU A 269 10.63 -13.89 -15.28
CA LEU A 269 11.88 -14.22 -15.92
C LEU A 269 13.04 -13.51 -15.20
N VAL A 270 13.89 -14.29 -14.59
CA VAL A 270 15.11 -13.86 -13.91
C VAL A 270 16.28 -14.17 -14.82
N THR A 271 17.06 -13.15 -15.18
CA THR A 271 18.27 -13.30 -15.98
C THR A 271 19.49 -12.97 -15.12
N SER A 272 20.42 -13.90 -15.02
CA SER A 272 21.67 -13.78 -14.26
C SER A 272 22.86 -14.32 -15.06
N ALA A 273 24.05 -14.24 -14.49
CA ALA A 273 25.25 -14.85 -15.08
C ALA A 273 25.14 -16.39 -15.28
N ALA A 274 24.33 -17.05 -14.46
CA ALA A 274 24.07 -18.49 -14.55
C ALA A 274 23.01 -18.85 -15.60
N GLY A 275 22.46 -17.87 -16.31
CA GLY A 275 21.40 -18.06 -17.29
C GLY A 275 20.07 -17.48 -16.85
N ALA A 276 19.02 -17.74 -17.64
CA ALA A 276 17.65 -17.26 -17.38
C ALA A 276 16.76 -18.41 -16.88
N PHE A 277 15.88 -18.11 -15.94
CA PHE A 277 14.86 -19.03 -15.46
C PHE A 277 13.57 -18.28 -15.06
N THR A 278 12.44 -18.96 -15.03
CA THR A 278 11.18 -18.42 -14.50
C THR A 278 11.05 -18.80 -13.04
N ALA A 279 10.98 -17.80 -12.16
CA ALA A 279 10.77 -18.01 -10.73
C ALA A 279 9.30 -18.34 -10.44
N ASN A 280 9.07 -19.36 -9.62
CA ASN A 280 7.77 -19.72 -9.08
C ASN A 280 7.69 -19.59 -7.55
N GLU A 281 8.82 -19.29 -6.91
CA GLU A 281 8.93 -18.93 -5.51
C GLU A 281 9.77 -17.66 -5.35
N ILE A 282 9.36 -16.77 -4.44
CA ILE A 282 10.09 -15.55 -4.13
C ILE A 282 10.02 -15.28 -2.64
N ASN A 283 11.17 -15.13 -2.02
CA ASN A 283 11.33 -14.85 -0.60
C ASN A 283 12.02 -13.50 -0.41
N GLY A 284 11.40 -12.60 0.33
CA GLY A 284 11.95 -11.28 0.63
C GLY A 284 12.03 -11.00 2.13
N TYR A 285 12.98 -10.15 2.50
CA TYR A 285 13.06 -9.58 3.85
C TYR A 285 13.53 -8.13 3.80
N THR A 286 13.19 -7.37 4.82
CA THR A 286 13.68 -6.00 4.98
C THR A 286 13.95 -5.70 6.45
N LEU A 287 14.99 -4.91 6.70
CA LEU A 287 15.31 -4.35 8.00
C LEU A 287 15.62 -2.87 7.82
N GLY A 288 15.10 -2.03 8.70
CA GLY A 288 15.29 -0.59 8.60
C GLY A 288 15.30 0.11 9.95
N VAL A 289 15.88 1.29 9.91
CA VAL A 289 15.95 2.21 11.05
C VAL A 289 15.48 3.58 10.57
N GLN A 290 14.67 4.25 11.38
CA GLN A 290 14.24 5.63 11.18
C GLN A 290 14.59 6.46 12.38
N VAL A 291 15.19 7.64 12.14
CA VAL A 291 15.65 8.57 13.19
C VAL A 291 15.08 9.96 12.91
N PRO A 292 14.07 10.43 13.65
CA PRO A 292 13.60 11.81 13.57
C PRO A 292 14.55 12.72 14.37
N VAL A 293 14.91 13.87 13.80
CA VAL A 293 15.75 14.91 14.43
C VAL A 293 15.17 16.27 14.06
N ASP A 294 14.40 16.87 14.95
CA ASP A 294 13.69 18.14 14.71
C ASP A 294 12.84 18.09 13.43
N ARG A 295 13.21 18.88 12.41
CA ARG A 295 12.53 18.90 11.11
C ARG A 295 13.05 17.87 10.11
N TYR A 296 14.13 17.18 10.46
CA TYR A 296 14.71 16.14 9.64
C TYR A 296 14.22 14.77 10.09
N THR A 297 14.12 13.87 9.14
CA THR A 297 14.01 12.45 9.45
C THR A 297 14.95 11.69 8.51
N PHE A 298 15.73 10.81 9.07
CA PHE A 298 16.66 9.95 8.33
C PHE A 298 16.20 8.51 8.41
N GLY A 299 16.39 7.78 7.34
CA GLY A 299 16.15 6.36 7.28
C GLY A 299 17.31 5.64 6.62
N VAL A 300 17.55 4.42 7.10
CA VAL A 300 18.46 3.46 6.48
C VAL A 300 17.74 2.13 6.45
N ASN A 301 17.85 1.40 5.34
CA ASN A 301 17.34 0.04 5.27
C ASN A 301 18.19 -0.85 4.36
N TYR A 302 18.02 -2.14 4.56
CA TYR A 302 18.44 -3.18 3.63
C TYR A 302 17.26 -4.08 3.32
N THR A 303 17.06 -4.36 2.02
CA THR A 303 16.07 -5.32 1.53
C THR A 303 16.78 -6.38 0.72
N GLY A 304 16.45 -7.64 0.94
CA GLY A 304 16.95 -8.78 0.16
C GLY A 304 15.81 -9.62 -0.39
N VAL A 305 16.00 -10.15 -1.60
CA VAL A 305 15.03 -11.01 -2.28
C VAL A 305 15.77 -12.20 -2.91
N LYS A 306 15.22 -13.39 -2.74
CA LYS A 306 15.67 -14.62 -3.41
C LYS A 306 14.55 -15.11 -4.34
N TYR A 307 14.90 -15.31 -5.60
CA TYR A 307 14.07 -15.89 -6.64
C TYR A 307 14.47 -17.35 -6.85
N GLU A 308 13.50 -18.25 -6.93
CA GLU A 308 13.74 -19.69 -7.09
C GLU A 308 12.75 -20.31 -8.08
N ASN A 309 13.15 -21.38 -8.73
CA ASN A 309 12.27 -22.23 -9.52
C ASN A 309 12.26 -23.67 -9.00
N ALA A 310 11.31 -24.47 -9.45
CA ALA A 310 11.16 -25.87 -9.04
C ALA A 310 12.36 -26.76 -9.43
N ALA A 311 13.18 -26.34 -10.40
CA ALA A 311 14.39 -27.06 -10.83
C ALA A 311 15.62 -26.72 -9.97
N GLY A 312 15.48 -25.85 -8.93
CA GLY A 312 16.56 -25.46 -8.04
C GLY A 312 17.42 -24.28 -8.53
N SER A 313 17.11 -23.70 -9.71
CA SER A 313 17.76 -22.46 -10.13
C SER A 313 17.33 -21.33 -9.22
N ASN A 314 18.29 -20.49 -8.80
CA ASN A 314 18.00 -19.36 -7.95
C ASN A 314 18.91 -18.17 -8.26
N ALA A 315 18.48 -16.98 -7.85
CA ALA A 315 19.26 -15.76 -7.90
C ALA A 315 18.81 -14.80 -6.81
N THR A 316 19.72 -13.96 -6.34
CA THR A 316 19.50 -13.01 -5.26
C THR A 316 19.62 -11.57 -5.75
N LEU A 317 18.82 -10.70 -5.16
CA LEU A 317 18.91 -9.26 -5.34
C LEU A 317 18.75 -8.60 -3.99
N GLY A 318 19.67 -7.71 -3.63
CA GLY A 318 19.59 -6.91 -2.43
C GLY A 318 19.66 -5.41 -2.76
N LYS A 319 19.20 -4.56 -1.84
CA LYS A 319 19.35 -3.11 -1.91
C LYS A 319 19.61 -2.53 -0.53
N ALA A 320 20.74 -1.84 -0.41
CA ALA A 320 21.01 -0.95 0.71
C ALA A 320 20.60 0.46 0.31
N ALA A 321 19.90 1.18 1.20
CA ALA A 321 19.49 2.54 0.92
C ALA A 321 19.58 3.42 2.17
N VAL A 322 19.85 4.71 1.92
CA VAL A 322 19.77 5.80 2.89
C VAL A 322 18.95 6.93 2.29
N MET A 323 18.12 7.54 3.09
CA MET A 323 17.30 8.67 2.68
C MET A 323 17.06 9.62 3.85
N GLY A 324 16.99 10.90 3.54
CA GLY A 324 16.57 11.93 4.48
C GLY A 324 15.51 12.83 3.88
N TRP A 325 14.63 13.35 4.72
CA TRP A 325 13.69 14.40 4.33
C TRP A 325 13.64 15.52 5.35
N TYR A 326 13.41 16.70 4.85
CA TYR A 326 13.28 17.93 5.60
C TYR A 326 11.85 18.46 5.50
N ALA A 327 11.19 18.62 6.63
CA ALA A 327 9.83 19.16 6.71
C ALA A 327 9.86 20.70 6.62
N LEU A 328 9.42 21.25 5.49
CA LEU A 328 9.17 22.70 5.34
C LEU A 328 7.90 23.09 6.11
N SER A 329 6.90 22.20 6.09
CA SER A 329 5.65 22.30 6.84
C SER A 329 5.14 20.91 7.19
N LYS A 330 3.94 20.82 7.80
CA LYS A 330 3.27 19.52 8.05
C LYS A 330 2.92 18.76 6.77
N SER A 331 2.80 19.44 5.65
CA SER A 331 2.36 18.88 4.37
C SER A 331 3.38 18.98 3.24
N THR A 332 4.50 19.71 3.42
CA THR A 332 5.51 19.93 2.38
C THR A 332 6.89 19.46 2.85
N PHE A 333 7.51 18.60 2.05
CA PHE A 333 8.81 17.98 2.33
C PHE A 333 9.74 18.11 1.14
N LEU A 334 11.02 18.38 1.43
CA LEU A 334 12.14 18.12 0.51
C LEU A 334 12.81 16.83 0.95
N TYR A 335 13.27 16.01 0.02
CA TYR A 335 13.93 14.76 0.33
C TYR A 335 15.05 14.42 -0.65
N SER A 336 16.02 13.64 -0.16
CA SER A 336 17.08 13.09 -0.98
C SER A 336 17.44 11.69 -0.50
N GLY A 337 17.86 10.83 -1.42
CA GLY A 337 18.21 9.46 -1.11
C GLY A 337 19.22 8.85 -2.08
N LEU A 338 19.87 7.80 -1.58
CA LEU A 338 20.81 6.98 -2.33
C LEU A 338 20.49 5.51 -2.09
N SER A 339 20.59 4.71 -3.15
CA SER A 339 20.54 3.25 -3.01
C SER A 339 21.56 2.56 -3.89
N VAL A 340 22.00 1.37 -3.44
CA VAL A 340 22.95 0.52 -4.15
C VAL A 340 22.45 -0.92 -4.09
N SER A 341 22.39 -1.56 -5.25
CA SER A 341 22.01 -2.96 -5.36
C SER A 341 23.18 -3.90 -5.06
N THR A 342 22.87 -5.08 -4.55
CA THR A 342 23.78 -6.18 -4.20
C THR A 342 23.21 -7.50 -4.70
N GLY A 343 23.94 -8.60 -4.53
CA GLY A 343 23.51 -9.93 -4.95
C GLY A 343 23.80 -10.23 -6.42
N ASP A 344 23.33 -11.38 -6.89
CA ASP A 344 23.67 -11.95 -8.21
C ASP A 344 23.12 -11.10 -9.36
N LEU A 345 21.99 -10.42 -9.12
CA LEU A 345 21.27 -9.67 -10.16
C LEU A 345 21.67 -8.20 -10.27
N LYS A 346 22.56 -7.69 -9.42
CA LYS A 346 22.95 -6.27 -9.39
C LYS A 346 23.43 -5.72 -10.74
N ASP A 347 24.11 -6.55 -11.51
CA ASP A 347 24.67 -6.15 -12.80
C ASP A 347 23.71 -6.32 -13.97
N TYR A 348 22.57 -6.97 -13.76
CA TYR A 348 21.54 -7.25 -14.77
C TYR A 348 20.32 -6.32 -14.70
N ILE A 349 20.30 -5.38 -13.75
CA ILE A 349 19.19 -4.46 -13.55
C ILE A 349 19.53 -3.04 -14.00
N ALA A 350 18.50 -2.31 -14.47
CA ALA A 350 18.67 -0.94 -14.95
C ALA A 350 18.94 0.07 -13.81
N GLU A 351 18.60 -0.27 -12.57
CA GLU A 351 18.67 0.63 -11.41
C GLU A 351 19.63 0.09 -10.33
N ASN A 352 20.86 -0.24 -10.76
CA ASN A 352 21.89 -0.75 -9.86
C ASN A 352 22.23 0.28 -8.75
N ARG A 353 22.35 1.56 -9.12
CA ARG A 353 22.48 2.65 -8.15
C ARG A 353 21.50 3.75 -8.51
N VAL A 354 20.88 4.33 -7.49
CA VAL A 354 19.92 5.41 -7.68
C VAL A 354 20.28 6.55 -6.74
N PHE A 355 20.41 7.75 -7.29
CA PHE A 355 20.39 9.01 -6.55
C PHE A 355 19.05 9.68 -6.79
N GLN A 356 18.47 10.29 -5.77
CA GLN A 356 17.17 10.95 -5.83
C GLN A 356 17.19 12.28 -5.10
N LEU A 357 16.54 13.28 -5.68
CA LEU A 357 16.22 14.55 -5.05
C LEU A 357 14.79 14.94 -5.42
N GLY A 358 13.92 15.16 -4.43
CA GLY A 358 12.51 15.40 -4.70
C GLY A 358 11.82 16.33 -3.72
N MET A 359 10.59 16.66 -4.07
CA MET A 359 9.68 17.46 -3.27
C MET A 359 8.28 16.86 -3.29
N ARG A 360 7.65 16.83 -2.12
CA ARG A 360 6.27 16.41 -1.94
C ARG A 360 5.45 17.50 -1.26
N MET A 361 4.26 17.76 -1.79
CA MET A 361 3.27 18.65 -1.18
C MET A 361 1.90 17.96 -1.11
N ALA A 362 1.21 18.05 0.05
CA ALA A 362 -0.13 17.53 0.25
C ALA A 362 -1.10 18.64 0.71
N TRP A 363 -2.40 18.46 0.49
CA TRP A 363 -3.48 19.37 0.93
C TRP A 363 -4.69 18.61 1.44
#